data_a52f846d3ee1d51c60e76f6df1b47680
#
_entry.id   a52f846d3ee1d51c60e76f6df1b47680
#
_cell.length_a   1.000
_cell.length_b   1.000
_cell.length_c   1.000
_cell.angle_alpha   90.00
_cell.angle_beta   90.00
_cell.angle_gamma   90.00
#
_symmetry.space_group_name_H-M   'P 1'
#
loop_
_entity.id
_entity.type
_entity.pdbx_description
1 polymer ?
#
loop_
_entity_poly.entity_id
_entity_poly.type
_entity_poly.pdbx_seq_one_letter_code
_entity_poly.pdbx_strand_id
1 'polypeptide(L)'
;MADTFKFRIDHHGSLIRPSELLTAREQHSQGLIDEAGLRAVEDRAIAEAVRMQRRLSLSVVTDGEFRRADLRSAVIDAVDGFRRAGDGSDGLPRWVAHDELKPRGALIADDVAAVATQTLIPAKATLPAPAYLAAQCFDPDAAGTPWQSARELGGALARIIHDEIELLIARGIRYIQLDNPAYALSLFGGDHPVLSLDEAIAIDSLAVTLAAKPDDVRIALCPTVHAAGTVDVATAERLFAQVPVDRWILPYCTGAEAEVQLLRAVPADRDVCLGIVDPGTPELEDVDTIMDRMDVAAAVRDLEDVAVSPSAGFSAVAGRAAIGGEDQRRKLVHVETIARMAWGNEL
;
A
#
# COMPACT_ATOMS: atom_id res chain seq x y z
N MET A 1 -0.85 23.73 -15.70
CA MET A 1 -0.55 24.18 -14.33
C MET A 1 0.40 23.15 -13.74
N ALA A 2 1.50 23.58 -13.14
CA ALA A 2 2.41 22.65 -12.53
C ALA A 2 1.66 21.83 -11.48
N ASP A 3 1.88 20.52 -11.50
CA ASP A 3 1.29 19.59 -10.58
C ASP A 3 1.73 19.93 -9.14
N THR A 4 0.83 20.46 -8.35
CA THR A 4 1.14 20.94 -6.99
C THR A 4 1.19 19.81 -5.96
N PHE A 5 0.78 18.57 -6.32
CA PHE A 5 0.74 17.44 -5.40
C PHE A 5 1.66 16.30 -5.88
N LYS A 6 2.97 16.52 -5.75
CA LYS A 6 3.95 15.52 -6.18
C LYS A 6 4.23 14.44 -5.13
N PHE A 7 3.85 14.65 -3.86
CA PHE A 7 4.06 13.69 -2.76
C PHE A 7 5.45 13.04 -2.81
N ARG A 8 6.51 13.88 -2.82
CA ARG A 8 7.89 13.43 -3.10
C ARG A 8 8.52 12.63 -1.99
N ILE A 9 8.11 12.86 -0.72
CA ILE A 9 8.58 12.12 0.45
C ILE A 9 7.44 11.27 0.95
N ASP A 10 7.42 10.04 0.49
CA ASP A 10 6.34 9.07 0.71
C ASP A 10 6.75 7.96 1.69
N HIS A 11 5.80 7.12 2.07
CA HIS A 11 5.99 5.83 2.72
C HIS A 11 4.80 4.91 2.42
N HIS A 12 4.97 3.59 2.59
CA HIS A 12 3.98 2.59 2.18
C HIS A 12 2.68 2.58 3.00
N GLY A 13 2.66 3.21 4.18
CA GLY A 13 1.44 3.30 5.01
C GLY A 13 1.63 2.71 6.39
N SER A 14 2.00 1.43 6.49
CA SER A 14 2.13 0.76 7.78
C SER A 14 3.33 1.24 8.58
N LEU A 15 3.08 1.53 9.87
CA LEU A 15 4.07 1.89 10.86
C LEU A 15 4.14 0.83 11.96
N ILE A 16 5.23 0.83 12.73
CA ILE A 16 5.42 -0.08 13.86
C ILE A 16 4.42 0.29 14.95
N ARG A 17 3.57 -0.66 15.31
CA ARG A 17 2.55 -0.48 16.32
C ARG A 17 3.16 -0.37 17.71
N PRO A 18 2.79 0.65 18.51
CA PRO A 18 3.23 0.76 19.90
C PRO A 18 2.82 -0.49 20.73
N SER A 19 3.65 -0.87 21.69
CA SER A 19 3.36 -2.02 22.58
C SER A 19 2.05 -1.89 23.32
N GLU A 20 1.68 -0.66 23.75
CA GLU A 20 0.40 -0.37 24.38
C GLU A 20 -0.79 -0.75 23.49
N LEU A 21 -0.70 -0.46 22.18
CA LEU A 21 -1.74 -0.83 21.22
C LEU A 21 -1.83 -2.35 21.04
N LEU A 22 -0.69 -3.05 20.92
CA LEU A 22 -0.67 -4.50 20.81
C LEU A 22 -1.26 -5.16 22.06
N THR A 23 -0.94 -4.64 23.26
CA THR A 23 -1.52 -5.09 24.52
C THR A 23 -3.04 -4.86 24.56
N ALA A 24 -3.51 -3.70 24.11
CA ALA A 24 -4.95 -3.40 24.09
C ALA A 24 -5.71 -4.33 23.14
N ARG A 25 -5.14 -4.66 21.97
CA ARG A 25 -5.72 -5.65 21.05
C ARG A 25 -5.83 -7.03 21.67
N GLU A 26 -4.80 -7.47 22.38
CA GLU A 26 -4.84 -8.75 23.10
C GLU A 26 -5.89 -8.72 24.22
N GLN A 27 -5.97 -7.64 25.00
CA GLN A 27 -6.99 -7.48 26.05
C GLN A 27 -8.42 -7.49 25.46
N HIS A 28 -8.62 -6.83 24.31
CA HIS A 28 -9.91 -6.86 23.61
C HIS A 28 -10.28 -8.27 23.14
N SER A 29 -9.32 -9.01 22.56
CA SER A 29 -9.54 -10.40 22.12
C SER A 29 -9.92 -11.33 23.26
N GLN A 30 -9.45 -11.05 24.47
CA GLN A 30 -9.78 -11.74 25.71
C GLN A 30 -11.05 -11.24 26.40
N GLY A 31 -11.71 -10.20 25.86
CA GLY A 31 -12.91 -9.58 26.44
C GLY A 31 -12.64 -8.74 27.70
N LEU A 32 -11.38 -8.36 27.96
CA LEU A 32 -10.97 -7.54 29.11
C LEU A 32 -11.25 -6.05 28.91
N ILE A 33 -11.28 -5.59 27.68
CA ILE A 33 -11.74 -4.26 27.28
C ILE A 33 -12.76 -4.39 26.14
N ASP A 34 -13.68 -3.44 26.05
CA ASP A 34 -14.67 -3.37 24.99
C ASP A 34 -14.11 -2.67 23.73
N GLU A 35 -14.92 -2.64 22.67
CA GLU A 35 -14.58 -1.96 21.40
C GLU A 35 -14.25 -0.48 21.61
N ALA A 36 -15.00 0.22 22.47
CA ALA A 36 -14.77 1.63 22.75
C ALA A 36 -13.42 1.86 23.46
N GLY A 37 -13.04 0.95 24.37
CA GLY A 37 -11.74 0.96 25.03
C GLY A 37 -10.59 0.74 24.06
N LEU A 38 -10.70 -0.23 23.14
CA LEU A 38 -9.72 -0.46 22.08
C LEU A 38 -9.62 0.77 21.17
N ARG A 39 -10.76 1.29 20.69
CA ARG A 39 -10.81 2.46 19.81
C ARG A 39 -10.11 3.69 20.43
N ALA A 40 -10.27 3.92 21.73
CA ALA A 40 -9.61 5.01 22.42
C ALA A 40 -8.08 4.85 22.48
N VAL A 41 -7.56 3.61 22.55
CA VAL A 41 -6.11 3.36 22.48
C VAL A 41 -5.60 3.57 21.05
N GLU A 42 -6.32 3.08 20.05
CA GLU A 42 -6.02 3.28 18.64
C GLU A 42 -5.97 4.77 18.28
N ASP A 43 -6.96 5.55 18.67
CA ASP A 43 -7.03 7.00 18.41
C ASP A 43 -5.82 7.73 18.99
N ARG A 44 -5.39 7.40 20.21
CA ARG A 44 -4.18 7.99 20.82
C ARG A 44 -2.93 7.60 20.03
N ALA A 45 -2.77 6.32 19.71
CA ALA A 45 -1.62 5.83 18.98
C ALA A 45 -1.52 6.48 17.57
N ILE A 46 -2.64 6.59 16.85
CA ILE A 46 -2.72 7.26 15.55
C ILE A 46 -2.36 8.74 15.68
N ALA A 47 -2.90 9.45 16.67
CA ALA A 47 -2.57 10.85 16.89
C ALA A 47 -1.07 11.07 17.17
N GLU A 48 -0.40 10.14 17.87
CA GLU A 48 1.03 10.17 18.09
C GLU A 48 1.82 9.88 16.81
N ALA A 49 1.39 8.91 16.02
CA ALA A 49 1.98 8.59 14.72
C ALA A 49 1.87 9.79 13.75
N VAL A 50 0.74 10.46 13.67
CA VAL A 50 0.55 11.67 12.87
C VAL A 50 1.49 12.79 13.34
N ARG A 51 1.59 13.01 14.68
CA ARG A 51 2.54 14.01 15.22
C ARG A 51 4.00 13.67 14.87
N MET A 52 4.39 12.41 14.91
CA MET A 52 5.72 11.96 14.52
C MET A 52 5.97 12.25 13.05
N GLN A 53 5.11 11.82 12.15
CA GLN A 53 5.23 12.03 10.70
C GLN A 53 5.32 13.52 10.33
N ARG A 54 4.52 14.38 10.97
CA ARG A 54 4.59 15.84 10.78
C ARG A 54 5.95 16.42 11.13
N ARG A 55 6.60 15.93 12.21
CA ARG A 55 7.94 16.40 12.62
C ARG A 55 9.05 15.97 11.66
N LEU A 56 8.80 14.95 10.86
CA LEU A 56 9.75 14.42 9.88
C LEU A 56 9.62 15.08 8.50
N SER A 57 8.74 16.07 8.35
CA SER A 57 8.52 16.80 7.09
C SER A 57 8.18 15.89 5.90
N LEU A 58 7.47 14.79 6.16
CA LEU A 58 6.97 13.92 5.10
C LEU A 58 5.93 14.66 4.25
N SER A 59 5.83 14.34 2.96
CA SER A 59 4.83 14.93 2.06
C SER A 59 3.43 14.33 2.24
N VAL A 60 3.32 13.20 2.93
CA VAL A 60 2.08 12.50 3.25
C VAL A 60 2.10 11.97 4.68
N VAL A 61 0.92 11.75 5.25
CA VAL A 61 0.74 11.05 6.52
C VAL A 61 -0.29 9.94 6.40
N THR A 62 -0.13 8.89 7.21
CA THR A 62 -1.10 7.80 7.35
C THR A 62 -1.48 7.58 8.82
N ASP A 63 -2.49 6.77 9.06
CA ASP A 63 -2.85 6.26 10.39
C ASP A 63 -1.88 5.18 10.92
N GLY A 64 -0.83 4.84 10.13
CA GLY A 64 0.12 3.76 10.41
C GLY A 64 -0.49 2.37 10.24
N GLU A 65 -1.72 2.27 9.73
CA GLU A 65 -2.53 1.03 9.64
C GLU A 65 -2.77 0.41 11.03
N PHE A 66 -2.85 1.24 12.06
CA PHE A 66 -2.89 0.77 13.44
C PHE A 66 -4.18 0.04 13.80
N ARG A 67 -5.27 0.21 13.05
CA ARG A 67 -6.52 -0.50 13.23
C ARG A 67 -6.57 -1.88 12.56
N ARG A 68 -5.60 -2.21 11.73
CA ARG A 68 -5.58 -3.42 10.90
C ARG A 68 -4.70 -4.51 11.51
N ALA A 69 -5.08 -5.77 11.35
CA ALA A 69 -4.22 -6.91 11.63
C ALA A 69 -3.18 -7.12 10.51
N ASP A 70 -3.60 -6.98 9.27
CA ASP A 70 -2.77 -7.00 8.06
C ASP A 70 -3.42 -6.16 6.94
N LEU A 71 -2.80 -6.13 5.76
CA LEU A 71 -3.29 -5.39 4.59
C LEU A 71 -4.75 -5.72 4.24
N ARG A 72 -5.16 -7.00 4.32
CA ARG A 72 -6.48 -7.49 3.92
C ARG A 72 -7.59 -6.99 4.85
N SER A 73 -7.24 -6.71 6.11
CA SER A 73 -8.19 -6.27 7.15
C SER A 73 -8.95 -5.01 6.76
N ALA A 74 -8.38 -4.13 5.94
CA ALA A 74 -9.07 -2.94 5.43
C ALA A 74 -10.42 -3.26 4.74
N VAL A 75 -10.53 -4.44 4.15
CA VAL A 75 -11.75 -4.91 3.47
C VAL A 75 -12.44 -6.01 4.27
N ILE A 76 -11.70 -7.02 4.71
CA ILE A 76 -12.29 -8.20 5.38
C ILE A 76 -13.03 -7.80 6.66
N ASP A 77 -12.48 -6.85 7.44
CA ASP A 77 -13.08 -6.42 8.70
C ASP A 77 -14.28 -5.47 8.51
N ALA A 78 -14.50 -4.94 7.29
CA ALA A 78 -15.58 -3.99 6.99
C ALA A 78 -16.68 -4.56 6.08
N VAL A 79 -16.48 -5.77 5.56
CA VAL A 79 -17.40 -6.40 4.58
C VAL A 79 -17.88 -7.74 5.11
N ASP A 80 -19.20 -7.94 5.14
CA ASP A 80 -19.79 -9.25 5.41
C ASP A 80 -19.60 -10.19 4.22
N GLY A 81 -19.62 -11.50 4.47
CA GLY A 81 -19.47 -12.53 3.45
C GLY A 81 -18.15 -13.29 3.51
N PHE A 82 -17.18 -12.82 4.30
CA PHE A 82 -15.95 -13.57 4.57
C PHE A 82 -16.08 -14.49 5.79
N ARG A 83 -15.43 -15.64 5.71
CA ARG A 83 -15.32 -16.61 6.80
C ARG A 83 -13.86 -17.02 7.02
N ARG A 84 -13.44 -17.09 8.28
CA ARG A 84 -12.12 -17.66 8.63
C ARG A 84 -12.10 -19.16 8.36
N ALA A 85 -11.10 -19.63 7.63
CA ALA A 85 -10.91 -21.02 7.22
C ALA A 85 -9.58 -21.60 7.74
N GLY A 86 -9.23 -21.29 9.00
CA GLY A 86 -7.98 -21.71 9.64
C GLY A 86 -6.85 -20.72 9.46
N ASP A 87 -5.61 -21.19 9.52
CA ASP A 87 -4.41 -20.38 9.35
C ASP A 87 -3.65 -20.79 8.09
N GLY A 88 -3.05 -19.81 7.41
CA GLY A 88 -2.19 -20.02 6.26
C GLY A 88 -0.79 -20.54 6.66
N SER A 89 -0.01 -20.92 5.68
CA SER A 89 1.38 -21.37 5.88
C SER A 89 2.31 -20.26 6.40
N ASP A 90 1.90 -19.00 6.24
CA ASP A 90 2.56 -17.80 6.75
C ASP A 90 2.17 -17.48 8.21
N GLY A 91 1.29 -18.28 8.81
CA GLY A 91 0.76 -18.08 10.16
C GLY A 91 -0.22 -16.91 10.25
N LEU A 92 -0.79 -16.45 9.14
CA LEU A 92 -1.89 -15.47 9.11
C LEU A 92 -3.23 -16.19 8.96
N PRO A 93 -4.34 -15.60 9.45
CA PRO A 93 -5.67 -16.13 9.22
C PRO A 93 -5.95 -16.30 7.73
N ARG A 94 -6.39 -17.48 7.33
CA ARG A 94 -6.95 -17.72 5.99
C ARG A 94 -8.41 -17.32 5.99
N TRP A 95 -8.77 -16.46 5.06
CA TRP A 95 -10.14 -15.99 4.85
C TRP A 95 -10.67 -16.51 3.52
N VAL A 96 -11.95 -16.88 3.49
CA VAL A 96 -12.64 -17.35 2.30
C VAL A 96 -13.90 -16.50 2.12
N ALA A 97 -14.13 -16.02 0.91
CA ALA A 97 -15.39 -15.41 0.51
C ALA A 97 -16.44 -16.52 0.40
N HIS A 98 -17.34 -16.63 1.39
CA HIS A 98 -18.28 -17.73 1.52
C HIS A 98 -19.70 -17.33 1.14
N ASP A 99 -20.06 -16.07 1.39
CA ASP A 99 -21.38 -15.51 1.08
C ASP A 99 -21.25 -14.30 0.14
N GLU A 100 -22.39 -13.70 -0.24
CA GLU A 100 -22.42 -12.44 -0.96
C GLU A 100 -21.74 -11.34 -0.14
N LEU A 101 -20.83 -10.59 -0.78
CA LEU A 101 -20.08 -9.53 -0.11
C LEU A 101 -20.95 -8.28 0.07
N LYS A 102 -21.08 -7.82 1.31
CA LYS A 102 -21.88 -6.64 1.68
C LYS A 102 -21.08 -5.70 2.59
N PRO A 103 -20.66 -4.53 2.10
CA PRO A 103 -20.04 -3.52 2.96
C PRO A 103 -21.00 -3.08 4.07
N ARG A 104 -20.47 -2.97 5.30
CA ARG A 104 -21.22 -2.45 6.46
C ARG A 104 -21.20 -0.93 6.57
N GLY A 105 -20.51 -0.25 5.67
CA GLY A 105 -20.29 1.18 5.60
C GLY A 105 -19.01 1.50 4.85
N ALA A 106 -18.38 2.64 5.14
CA ALA A 106 -17.04 2.95 4.64
C ALA A 106 -16.05 1.87 5.07
N LEU A 107 -15.08 1.53 4.21
CA LEU A 107 -14.01 0.60 4.58
C LEU A 107 -13.00 1.29 5.51
N ILE A 108 -12.43 2.40 5.04
CA ILE A 108 -11.41 3.19 5.74
C ILE A 108 -11.61 4.70 5.60
N ALA A 109 -12.52 5.16 4.74
CA ALA A 109 -12.63 6.58 4.38
C ALA A 109 -12.88 7.48 5.60
N ASP A 110 -13.70 7.05 6.56
CA ASP A 110 -13.97 7.82 7.76
C ASP A 110 -12.73 7.90 8.68
N ASP A 111 -11.94 6.82 8.79
CA ASP A 111 -10.71 6.79 9.56
C ASP A 111 -9.62 7.68 8.93
N VAL A 112 -9.45 7.62 7.62
CA VAL A 112 -8.48 8.46 6.90
C VAL A 112 -8.89 9.93 6.92
N ALA A 113 -10.18 10.23 6.81
CA ALA A 113 -10.71 11.59 6.96
C ALA A 113 -10.44 12.13 8.39
N ALA A 114 -10.56 11.31 9.43
CA ALA A 114 -10.20 11.69 10.80
C ALA A 114 -8.70 12.02 10.94
N VAL A 115 -7.80 11.33 10.24
CA VAL A 115 -6.37 11.68 10.17
C VAL A 115 -6.20 13.03 9.50
N ALA A 116 -6.88 13.29 8.38
CA ALA A 116 -6.78 14.56 7.65
C ALA A 116 -7.18 15.78 8.49
N THR A 117 -8.05 15.62 9.50
CA THR A 117 -8.41 16.72 10.42
C THR A 117 -7.28 17.09 11.40
N GLN A 118 -6.26 16.26 11.58
CA GLN A 118 -5.20 16.43 12.57
C GLN A 118 -3.96 17.14 12.01
N THR A 119 -3.91 17.37 10.69
CA THR A 119 -2.73 17.90 10.01
C THR A 119 -3.09 18.61 8.72
N LEU A 120 -2.21 19.54 8.28
CA LEU A 120 -2.27 20.15 6.95
C LEU A 120 -1.50 19.33 5.90
N ILE A 121 -0.69 18.36 6.31
CA ILE A 121 -0.03 17.44 5.38
C ILE A 121 -1.10 16.49 4.85
N PRO A 122 -1.19 16.25 3.53
CA PRO A 122 -2.17 15.36 2.95
C PRO A 122 -2.18 13.97 3.57
N ALA A 123 -3.37 13.48 3.93
CA ALA A 123 -3.53 12.11 4.38
C ALA A 123 -3.54 11.16 3.16
N LYS A 124 -2.83 10.05 3.29
CA LYS A 124 -2.76 8.97 2.31
C LYS A 124 -3.60 7.78 2.79
N ALA A 125 -4.41 7.25 1.91
CA ALA A 125 -5.15 6.00 2.11
C ALA A 125 -4.38 4.82 1.49
N THR A 126 -4.40 3.66 2.15
CA THR A 126 -3.83 2.41 1.63
C THR A 126 -4.89 1.31 1.65
N LEU A 127 -5.03 0.59 0.54
CA LEU A 127 -6.02 -0.48 0.35
C LEU A 127 -5.36 -1.69 -0.31
N PRO A 128 -5.81 -2.92 0.00
CA PRO A 128 -5.45 -4.06 -0.82
C PRO A 128 -6.11 -3.93 -2.19
N ALA A 129 -5.40 -4.32 -3.25
CA ALA A 129 -5.97 -4.39 -4.58
C ALA A 129 -7.00 -5.53 -4.67
N PRO A 130 -8.10 -5.37 -5.44
CA PRO A 130 -9.17 -6.36 -5.50
C PRO A 130 -8.73 -7.70 -6.10
N ALA A 131 -7.83 -7.70 -7.08
CA ALA A 131 -7.30 -8.94 -7.64
C ALA A 131 -6.46 -9.72 -6.62
N TYR A 132 -5.68 -9.02 -5.77
CA TYR A 132 -4.97 -9.64 -4.66
C TYR A 132 -5.92 -10.31 -3.68
N LEU A 133 -6.97 -9.61 -3.25
CA LEU A 133 -7.97 -10.16 -2.33
C LEU A 133 -8.70 -11.35 -2.95
N ALA A 134 -9.09 -11.25 -4.22
CA ALA A 134 -9.76 -12.36 -4.92
C ALA A 134 -8.89 -13.62 -4.95
N ALA A 135 -7.60 -13.45 -5.26
CA ALA A 135 -6.65 -14.55 -5.28
C ALA A 135 -6.44 -15.18 -3.90
N GLN A 136 -6.51 -14.39 -2.83
CA GLN A 136 -6.32 -14.85 -1.44
C GLN A 136 -7.58 -15.45 -0.81
N CYS A 137 -8.77 -15.00 -1.23
CA CYS A 137 -10.03 -15.35 -0.57
C CYS A 137 -10.93 -16.26 -1.40
N PHE A 138 -10.59 -16.56 -2.65
CA PHE A 138 -11.31 -17.54 -3.45
C PHE A 138 -10.90 -18.96 -3.07
N ASP A 139 -11.88 -19.82 -2.84
CA ASP A 139 -11.69 -21.24 -2.58
C ASP A 139 -12.63 -22.04 -3.50
N PRO A 140 -12.11 -22.75 -4.52
CA PRO A 140 -12.94 -23.50 -5.46
C PRO A 140 -13.69 -24.67 -4.79
N ASP A 141 -13.18 -25.15 -3.63
CA ASP A 141 -13.76 -26.25 -2.90
C ASP A 141 -14.74 -25.79 -1.79
N ALA A 142 -14.95 -24.49 -1.63
CA ALA A 142 -15.87 -23.97 -0.64
C ALA A 142 -17.33 -24.29 -1.00
N ALA A 143 -17.94 -25.24 -0.30
CA ALA A 143 -19.32 -25.65 -0.55
C ALA A 143 -20.29 -24.51 -0.22
N GLY A 144 -21.25 -24.26 -1.12
CA GLY A 144 -22.33 -23.30 -0.91
C GLY A 144 -21.95 -21.83 -1.16
N THR A 145 -20.72 -21.55 -1.59
CA THR A 145 -20.33 -20.19 -2.00
C THR A 145 -21.06 -19.73 -3.27
N PRO A 146 -21.46 -18.46 -3.39
CA PRO A 146 -22.03 -17.93 -4.62
C PRO A 146 -20.97 -17.72 -5.74
N TRP A 147 -19.68 -17.77 -5.41
CA TRP A 147 -18.58 -17.41 -6.31
C TRP A 147 -18.16 -18.61 -7.18
N GLN A 148 -18.33 -18.50 -8.50
CA GLN A 148 -17.99 -19.54 -9.45
C GLN A 148 -16.50 -19.47 -9.89
N SER A 149 -15.85 -18.32 -9.70
CA SER A 149 -14.44 -18.10 -10.04
C SER A 149 -13.84 -16.95 -9.23
N ALA A 150 -12.51 -16.96 -9.10
CA ALA A 150 -11.78 -15.82 -8.53
C ALA A 150 -12.00 -14.53 -9.32
N ARG A 151 -12.22 -14.62 -10.63
CA ARG A 151 -12.55 -13.46 -11.47
C ARG A 151 -13.89 -12.84 -11.10
N GLU A 152 -14.91 -13.65 -10.85
CA GLU A 152 -16.24 -13.16 -10.43
C GLU A 152 -16.16 -12.47 -9.06
N LEU A 153 -15.50 -13.12 -8.10
CA LEU A 153 -15.21 -12.53 -6.78
C LEU A 153 -14.42 -11.22 -6.92
N GLY A 154 -13.38 -11.21 -7.76
CA GLY A 154 -12.57 -10.03 -8.05
C GLY A 154 -13.40 -8.87 -8.60
N GLY A 155 -14.35 -9.14 -9.49
CA GLY A 155 -15.27 -8.12 -10.00
C GLY A 155 -16.20 -7.54 -8.93
N ALA A 156 -16.61 -8.33 -7.93
CA ALA A 156 -17.39 -7.82 -6.80
C ALA A 156 -16.51 -6.96 -5.87
N LEU A 157 -15.31 -7.43 -5.55
CA LEU A 157 -14.32 -6.68 -4.75
C LEU A 157 -13.90 -5.38 -5.43
N ALA A 158 -13.74 -5.40 -6.76
CA ALA A 158 -13.39 -4.20 -7.52
C ALA A 158 -14.46 -3.11 -7.38
N ARG A 159 -15.74 -3.45 -7.42
CA ARG A 159 -16.83 -2.49 -7.18
C ARG A 159 -16.78 -1.92 -5.76
N ILE A 160 -16.60 -2.76 -4.75
CA ILE A 160 -16.52 -2.33 -3.35
C ILE A 160 -15.34 -1.36 -3.15
N ILE A 161 -14.17 -1.67 -3.71
CA ILE A 161 -12.98 -0.81 -3.60
C ILE A 161 -13.13 0.46 -4.45
N HIS A 162 -13.79 0.38 -5.61
CA HIS A 162 -14.12 1.55 -6.43
C HIS A 162 -14.99 2.54 -5.64
N ASP A 163 -16.07 2.06 -5.03
CA ASP A 163 -16.98 2.88 -4.23
C ASP A 163 -16.23 3.52 -3.04
N GLU A 164 -15.31 2.80 -2.43
CA GLU A 164 -14.46 3.33 -1.37
C GLU A 164 -13.48 4.40 -1.87
N ILE A 165 -12.89 4.23 -3.05
CA ILE A 165 -12.03 5.25 -3.67
C ILE A 165 -12.83 6.53 -3.94
N GLU A 166 -14.04 6.43 -4.49
CA GLU A 166 -14.92 7.58 -4.69
C GLU A 166 -15.27 8.26 -3.35
N LEU A 167 -15.55 7.47 -2.31
CA LEU A 167 -15.84 8.00 -0.98
C LEU A 167 -14.62 8.72 -0.37
N LEU A 168 -13.41 8.15 -0.49
CA LEU A 168 -12.17 8.79 -0.07
C LEU A 168 -11.97 10.15 -0.75
N ILE A 169 -12.17 10.20 -2.07
CA ILE A 169 -12.08 11.45 -2.85
C ILE A 169 -13.13 12.47 -2.37
N ALA A 170 -14.36 12.02 -2.13
CA ALA A 170 -15.43 12.87 -1.60
C ALA A 170 -15.14 13.40 -0.18
N ARG A 171 -14.36 12.65 0.64
CA ARG A 171 -13.84 13.07 1.94
C ARG A 171 -12.62 13.99 1.86
N GLY A 172 -12.16 14.33 0.65
CA GLY A 172 -11.02 15.22 0.45
C GLY A 172 -9.65 14.53 0.42
N ILE A 173 -9.61 13.20 0.40
CA ILE A 173 -8.35 12.46 0.28
C ILE A 173 -7.86 12.55 -1.17
N ARG A 174 -6.57 12.87 -1.35
CA ARG A 174 -5.96 13.14 -2.65
C ARG A 174 -4.88 12.15 -3.05
N TYR A 175 -4.51 11.25 -2.15
CA TYR A 175 -3.54 10.19 -2.44
C TYR A 175 -4.05 8.84 -1.92
N ILE A 176 -4.23 7.90 -2.85
CA ILE A 176 -4.78 6.57 -2.58
C ILE A 176 -3.81 5.56 -3.17
N GLN A 177 -3.33 4.63 -2.35
CA GLN A 177 -2.44 3.53 -2.76
C GLN A 177 -3.21 2.22 -2.71
N LEU A 178 -3.05 1.41 -3.76
CA LEU A 178 -3.43 0.01 -3.78
C LEU A 178 -2.17 -0.86 -3.71
N ASP A 179 -2.26 -1.97 -2.99
CA ASP A 179 -1.16 -2.94 -2.90
C ASP A 179 -1.59 -4.29 -3.49
N ASN A 180 -0.87 -4.75 -4.51
CA ASN A 180 -1.05 -6.06 -5.12
C ASN A 180 0.25 -6.87 -5.15
N PRO A 181 0.71 -7.43 -4.03
CA PRO A 181 1.95 -8.20 -3.99
C PRO A 181 1.90 -9.49 -4.82
N ALA A 182 0.71 -9.93 -5.29
CA ALA A 182 0.59 -11.09 -6.17
C ALA A 182 1.18 -10.85 -7.57
N TYR A 183 1.28 -9.59 -8.01
CA TYR A 183 1.95 -9.27 -9.29
C TYR A 183 3.43 -9.62 -9.30
N ALA A 184 4.09 -9.70 -8.14
CA ALA A 184 5.49 -10.11 -8.05
C ALA A 184 5.73 -11.45 -8.76
N LEU A 185 4.81 -12.41 -8.64
CA LEU A 185 4.96 -13.70 -9.28
C LEU A 185 5.05 -13.56 -10.81
N SER A 186 4.15 -12.80 -11.42
CA SER A 186 4.14 -12.60 -12.88
C SER A 186 5.32 -11.73 -13.36
N LEU A 187 5.70 -10.70 -12.59
CA LEU A 187 6.83 -9.83 -12.91
C LEU A 187 8.17 -10.58 -12.97
N PHE A 188 8.29 -11.69 -12.23
CA PHE A 188 9.50 -12.53 -12.20
C PHE A 188 9.33 -13.89 -12.90
N GLY A 189 8.45 -13.95 -13.90
CA GLY A 189 8.32 -15.05 -14.83
C GLY A 189 7.53 -16.26 -14.33
N GLY A 190 6.71 -16.08 -13.29
CA GLY A 190 5.78 -17.10 -12.80
C GLY A 190 4.33 -16.83 -13.20
N ASP A 191 3.50 -17.85 -13.10
CA ASP A 191 2.05 -17.75 -13.27
C ASP A 191 1.33 -17.84 -11.93
N HIS A 192 0.37 -16.95 -11.68
CA HIS A 192 -0.43 -17.05 -10.49
C HIS A 192 -1.46 -18.18 -10.62
N PRO A 193 -1.55 -19.12 -9.63
CA PRO A 193 -2.36 -20.33 -9.78
C PRO A 193 -3.87 -20.08 -9.80
N VAL A 194 -4.34 -18.92 -9.34
CA VAL A 194 -5.77 -18.61 -9.15
C VAL A 194 -6.31 -17.62 -10.18
N LEU A 195 -5.53 -16.60 -10.52
CA LEU A 195 -5.90 -15.57 -11.51
C LEU A 195 -4.77 -15.42 -12.53
N SER A 196 -5.11 -15.42 -13.81
CA SER A 196 -4.16 -15.00 -14.84
C SER A 196 -3.81 -13.51 -14.70
N LEU A 197 -2.67 -13.09 -15.26
CA LEU A 197 -2.29 -11.67 -15.26
C LEU A 197 -3.36 -10.78 -15.92
N ASP A 198 -3.96 -11.23 -17.02
CA ASP A 198 -4.99 -10.47 -17.73
C ASP A 198 -6.25 -10.29 -16.90
N GLU A 199 -6.66 -11.31 -16.13
CA GLU A 199 -7.78 -11.20 -15.20
C GLU A 199 -7.46 -10.26 -14.04
N ALA A 200 -6.25 -10.34 -13.47
CA ALA A 200 -5.82 -9.46 -12.40
C ALA A 200 -5.76 -7.99 -12.84
N ILE A 201 -5.19 -7.71 -14.03
CA ILE A 201 -5.17 -6.38 -14.64
C ILE A 201 -6.60 -5.86 -14.85
N ALA A 202 -7.50 -6.68 -15.40
CA ALA A 202 -8.87 -6.26 -15.65
C ALA A 202 -9.63 -5.95 -14.36
N ILE A 203 -9.45 -6.75 -13.31
CA ILE A 203 -10.06 -6.55 -11.99
C ILE A 203 -9.55 -5.28 -11.34
N ASP A 204 -8.22 -5.08 -11.26
CA ASP A 204 -7.65 -3.90 -10.61
C ASP A 204 -7.98 -2.62 -11.40
N SER A 205 -8.01 -2.68 -12.74
CA SER A 205 -8.43 -1.56 -13.58
C SER A 205 -9.87 -1.12 -13.31
N LEU A 206 -10.80 -2.06 -13.05
CA LEU A 206 -12.18 -1.72 -12.70
C LEU A 206 -12.25 -0.88 -11.41
N ALA A 207 -11.41 -1.15 -10.43
CA ALA A 207 -11.42 -0.41 -9.17
C ALA A 207 -10.91 1.02 -9.31
N VAL A 208 -9.93 1.25 -10.18
CA VAL A 208 -9.24 2.55 -10.30
C VAL A 208 -9.73 3.42 -11.46
N THR A 209 -10.60 2.89 -12.34
CA THR A 209 -11.16 3.66 -13.45
C THR A 209 -12.36 4.47 -12.98
N LEU A 210 -12.14 5.75 -12.72
CA LEU A 210 -13.18 6.68 -12.26
C LEU A 210 -13.77 7.46 -13.43
N ALA A 211 -15.08 7.66 -13.43
CA ALA A 211 -15.77 8.43 -14.48
C ALA A 211 -15.36 9.92 -14.49
N ALA A 212 -15.03 10.48 -13.33
CA ALA A 212 -14.61 11.87 -13.16
C ALA A 212 -13.58 11.97 -12.02
N LYS A 213 -12.35 11.56 -12.30
CA LYS A 213 -11.25 11.71 -11.34
C LYS A 213 -10.78 13.17 -11.32
N PRO A 214 -10.71 13.85 -10.15
CA PRO A 214 -10.11 15.17 -10.05
C PRO A 214 -8.62 15.15 -10.41
N ASP A 215 -8.13 16.21 -11.04
CA ASP A 215 -6.73 16.31 -11.51
C ASP A 215 -5.72 16.29 -10.35
N ASP A 216 -6.14 16.70 -9.14
CA ASP A 216 -5.32 16.72 -7.94
C ASP A 216 -5.32 15.38 -7.17
N VAL A 217 -6.04 14.37 -7.65
CA VAL A 217 -6.07 13.03 -7.07
C VAL A 217 -5.02 12.15 -7.75
N ARG A 218 -4.21 11.49 -6.93
CA ARG A 218 -3.30 10.42 -7.36
C ARG A 218 -3.75 9.08 -6.84
N ILE A 219 -3.86 8.13 -7.76
CA ILE A 219 -4.03 6.71 -7.44
C ILE A 219 -2.71 6.01 -7.76
N ALA A 220 -2.13 5.34 -6.77
CA ALA A 220 -0.90 4.59 -6.91
C ALA A 220 -1.14 3.09 -6.76
N LEU A 221 -0.27 2.28 -7.37
CA LEU A 221 -0.24 0.84 -7.16
C LEU A 221 1.18 0.36 -6.85
N CYS A 222 1.31 -0.45 -5.79
CA CYS A 222 2.53 -1.17 -5.45
C CYS A 222 2.38 -2.64 -5.88
N PRO A 223 3.10 -3.08 -6.94
CA PRO A 223 3.00 -4.45 -7.45
C PRO A 223 3.91 -5.43 -6.72
N THR A 224 4.96 -4.91 -6.07
CA THR A 224 5.94 -5.68 -5.30
C THR A 224 6.80 -4.76 -4.45
N VAL A 225 7.26 -5.26 -3.32
CA VAL A 225 8.21 -4.56 -2.42
C VAL A 225 9.66 -5.06 -2.56
N HIS A 226 9.87 -6.09 -3.37
CA HIS A 226 11.19 -6.68 -3.65
C HIS A 226 11.34 -6.95 -5.13
N ALA A 227 12.55 -6.72 -5.67
CA ALA A 227 12.94 -7.12 -7.01
C ALA A 227 13.98 -8.24 -6.90
N ALA A 228 13.52 -9.49 -6.97
CA ALA A 228 14.37 -10.67 -6.86
C ALA A 228 14.28 -11.52 -8.12
N GLY A 229 15.43 -11.76 -8.76
CA GLY A 229 15.51 -12.58 -9.96
C GLY A 229 15.51 -11.78 -11.26
N THR A 230 15.11 -12.42 -12.35
CA THR A 230 15.04 -11.80 -13.69
C THR A 230 13.63 -11.27 -13.92
N VAL A 231 13.51 -10.01 -14.32
CA VAL A 231 12.23 -9.37 -14.67
C VAL A 231 11.77 -9.92 -16.04
N ASP A 232 10.52 -10.33 -16.12
CA ASP A 232 9.82 -10.45 -17.39
C ASP A 232 9.41 -9.05 -17.88
N VAL A 233 10.27 -8.44 -18.67
CA VAL A 233 10.11 -7.07 -19.16
C VAL A 233 8.81 -6.88 -19.93
N ALA A 234 8.43 -7.83 -20.78
CA ALA A 234 7.21 -7.75 -21.57
C ALA A 234 5.96 -7.79 -20.67
N THR A 235 5.99 -8.61 -19.62
CA THR A 235 4.94 -8.65 -18.60
C THR A 235 4.90 -7.35 -17.80
N ALA A 236 6.04 -6.79 -17.40
CA ALA A 236 6.11 -5.52 -16.67
C ALA A 236 5.56 -4.35 -17.52
N GLU A 237 6.00 -4.20 -18.77
CA GLU A 237 5.50 -3.18 -19.70
C GLU A 237 3.98 -3.29 -19.88
N ARG A 238 3.46 -4.50 -20.06
CA ARG A 238 2.03 -4.74 -20.22
C ARG A 238 1.24 -4.36 -18.97
N LEU A 239 1.69 -4.80 -17.78
CA LEU A 239 1.06 -4.48 -16.49
C LEU A 239 1.02 -2.96 -16.27
N PHE A 240 2.17 -2.30 -16.42
CA PHE A 240 2.30 -0.87 -16.12
C PHE A 240 1.55 0.02 -17.12
N ALA A 241 1.37 -0.43 -18.36
CA ALA A 241 0.61 0.29 -19.34
C ALA A 241 -0.92 0.09 -19.22
N GLN A 242 -1.37 -1.09 -18.79
CA GLN A 242 -2.80 -1.43 -18.84
C GLN A 242 -3.58 -1.08 -17.58
N VAL A 243 -2.96 -1.10 -16.38
CA VAL A 243 -3.65 -0.62 -15.17
C VAL A 243 -3.58 0.91 -15.12
N PRO A 244 -4.71 1.63 -15.16
CA PRO A 244 -4.74 3.08 -15.35
C PRO A 244 -4.52 3.84 -14.03
N VAL A 245 -3.41 3.57 -13.34
CA VAL A 245 -2.98 4.33 -12.16
C VAL A 245 -2.07 5.50 -12.55
N ASP A 246 -1.97 6.50 -11.71
CA ASP A 246 -1.14 7.68 -11.93
C ASP A 246 0.32 7.42 -11.56
N ARG A 247 0.55 6.54 -10.56
CA ARG A 247 1.88 6.29 -9.98
C ARG A 247 2.11 4.79 -9.74
N TRP A 248 3.32 4.33 -10.04
CA TRP A 248 3.82 3.02 -9.65
C TRP A 248 4.80 3.13 -8.48
N ILE A 249 4.62 2.32 -7.44
CA ILE A 249 5.53 2.27 -6.30
C ILE A 249 6.41 1.03 -6.48
N LEU A 250 7.72 1.26 -6.64
CA LEU A 250 8.68 0.23 -7.05
C LEU A 250 9.81 0.08 -6.05
N PRO A 251 10.32 -1.15 -5.80
CA PRO A 251 11.54 -1.33 -5.03
C PRO A 251 12.74 -0.74 -5.78
N TYR A 252 13.63 -0.04 -5.07
CA TYR A 252 14.83 0.61 -5.64
C TYR A 252 15.95 0.75 -4.59
N CYS A 253 16.06 -0.21 -3.67
CA CYS A 253 16.97 -0.09 -2.53
C CYS A 253 18.30 -0.83 -2.70
N THR A 254 18.46 -1.66 -3.73
CA THR A 254 19.66 -2.46 -3.94
C THR A 254 20.53 -1.98 -5.11
N GLY A 255 19.94 -1.29 -6.09
CA GLY A 255 20.57 -0.93 -7.36
C GLY A 255 20.73 -2.12 -8.32
N ALA A 256 20.02 -3.22 -8.05
CA ALA A 256 20.03 -4.39 -8.92
C ALA A 256 19.43 -4.06 -10.29
N GLU A 257 19.92 -4.72 -11.36
CA GLU A 257 19.40 -4.53 -12.71
C GLU A 257 17.89 -4.78 -12.80
N ALA A 258 17.35 -5.70 -12.00
CA ALA A 258 15.91 -5.96 -11.93
C ALA A 258 15.10 -4.70 -11.51
N GLU A 259 15.60 -3.91 -10.56
CA GLU A 259 14.95 -2.66 -10.14
C GLU A 259 14.95 -1.62 -11.26
N VAL A 260 16.07 -1.51 -11.97
CA VAL A 260 16.22 -0.59 -13.11
C VAL A 260 15.33 -1.04 -14.30
N GLN A 261 15.19 -2.35 -14.53
CA GLN A 261 14.31 -2.89 -15.56
C GLN A 261 12.83 -2.61 -15.25
N LEU A 262 12.41 -2.77 -13.99
CA LEU A 262 11.06 -2.38 -13.58
C LEU A 262 10.81 -0.88 -13.80
N LEU A 263 11.77 -0.01 -13.43
CA LEU A 263 11.65 1.43 -13.65
C LEU A 263 11.53 1.78 -15.15
N ARG A 264 12.32 1.15 -16.01
CA ARG A 264 12.28 1.36 -17.46
C ARG A 264 10.97 0.91 -18.09
N ALA A 265 10.32 -0.11 -17.53
CA ALA A 265 9.06 -0.66 -18.05
C ALA A 265 7.85 0.26 -17.77
N VAL A 266 7.96 1.22 -16.84
CA VAL A 266 6.86 2.16 -16.56
C VAL A 266 6.69 3.16 -17.71
N PRO A 267 5.48 3.37 -18.25
CA PRO A 267 5.21 4.37 -19.29
C PRO A 267 5.62 5.79 -18.87
N ALA A 268 6.06 6.61 -19.82
CA ALA A 268 6.59 7.94 -19.55
C ALA A 268 5.53 8.93 -19.00
N ASP A 269 4.25 8.65 -19.20
CA ASP A 269 3.13 9.45 -18.70
C ASP A 269 2.67 9.07 -17.29
N ARG A 270 3.41 8.21 -16.61
CA ARG A 270 3.15 7.78 -15.22
C ARG A 270 4.26 8.21 -14.30
N ASP A 271 3.91 8.58 -13.07
CA ASP A 271 4.88 8.83 -12.01
C ASP A 271 5.41 7.54 -11.40
N VAL A 272 6.54 7.65 -10.71
CA VAL A 272 7.09 6.56 -9.92
C VAL A 272 7.40 7.01 -8.50
N CYS A 273 7.23 6.12 -7.54
CA CYS A 273 7.78 6.26 -6.20
C CYS A 273 8.81 5.15 -5.99
N LEU A 274 10.04 5.55 -5.75
CA LEU A 274 11.18 4.64 -5.61
C LEU A 274 11.42 4.29 -4.15
N GLY A 275 11.37 3.01 -3.82
CA GLY A 275 11.66 2.48 -2.49
C GLY A 275 13.16 2.40 -2.26
N ILE A 276 13.78 3.52 -1.82
CA ILE A 276 15.24 3.68 -1.76
C ILE A 276 15.89 3.20 -0.45
N VAL A 277 15.06 2.94 0.58
CA VAL A 277 15.50 2.58 1.93
C VAL A 277 14.85 1.27 2.34
N ASP A 278 15.63 0.32 2.87
CA ASP A 278 15.14 -0.97 3.36
C ASP A 278 14.58 -0.84 4.79
N PRO A 279 13.28 -1.05 5.00
CA PRO A 279 12.70 -1.02 6.35
C PRO A 279 12.94 -2.31 7.15
N GLY A 280 13.58 -3.32 6.58
CA GLY A 280 13.85 -4.62 7.20
C GLY A 280 15.09 -4.66 8.07
N THR A 281 15.98 -3.67 7.99
CA THR A 281 17.24 -3.59 8.75
C THR A 281 17.37 -2.26 9.47
N PRO A 282 18.04 -2.20 10.66
CA PRO A 282 18.21 -0.95 11.41
C PRO A 282 19.34 -0.06 10.86
N GLU A 283 20.23 -0.60 10.03
CA GLU A 283 21.33 0.12 9.42
C GLU A 283 20.81 1.14 8.40
N LEU A 284 21.38 2.35 8.41
CA LEU A 284 21.10 3.34 7.37
C LEU A 284 21.98 3.04 6.15
N GLU A 285 21.37 3.13 4.99
CA GLU A 285 22.08 3.05 3.72
C GLU A 285 23.03 4.21 3.56
N ASP A 286 24.16 3.97 2.88
CA ASP A 286 25.12 5.01 2.56
C ASP A 286 24.49 6.03 1.59
N VAL A 287 24.60 7.32 1.94
CA VAL A 287 23.97 8.42 1.20
C VAL A 287 24.52 8.53 -0.22
N ASP A 288 25.85 8.44 -0.38
CA ASP A 288 26.49 8.58 -1.69
C ASP A 288 26.05 7.42 -2.61
N THR A 289 25.95 6.22 -2.06
CA THR A 289 25.43 5.04 -2.79
C THR A 289 23.98 5.23 -3.24
N ILE A 290 23.12 5.83 -2.41
CA ILE A 290 21.73 6.12 -2.82
C ILE A 290 21.73 7.20 -3.90
N MET A 291 22.53 8.25 -3.76
CA MET A 291 22.60 9.32 -4.76
C MET A 291 23.10 8.81 -6.13
N ASP A 292 24.10 7.92 -6.15
CA ASP A 292 24.51 7.25 -7.40
C ASP A 292 23.37 6.48 -8.06
N ARG A 293 22.51 5.82 -7.27
CA ARG A 293 21.31 5.14 -7.77
C ARG A 293 20.25 6.13 -8.28
N MET A 294 20.10 7.27 -7.60
CA MET A 294 19.20 8.34 -8.06
C MET A 294 19.67 8.93 -9.39
N ASP A 295 20.99 9.04 -9.63
CA ASP A 295 21.55 9.45 -10.91
C ASP A 295 21.19 8.44 -12.03
N VAL A 296 21.25 7.13 -11.73
CA VAL A 296 20.78 6.08 -12.65
C VAL A 296 19.28 6.22 -12.93
N ALA A 297 18.48 6.49 -11.91
CA ALA A 297 17.05 6.73 -12.09
C ALA A 297 16.78 7.98 -12.94
N ALA A 298 17.52 9.07 -12.72
CA ALA A 298 17.44 10.33 -13.47
C ALA A 298 17.80 10.16 -14.96
N ALA A 299 18.67 9.20 -15.29
CA ALA A 299 18.99 8.86 -16.67
C ALA A 299 17.84 8.11 -17.40
N VAL A 300 16.88 7.56 -16.66
CA VAL A 300 15.74 6.79 -17.17
C VAL A 300 14.46 7.61 -17.14
N ARG A 301 14.28 8.45 -16.11
CA ARG A 301 13.05 9.17 -15.79
C ARG A 301 13.35 10.61 -15.36
N ASP A 302 12.52 11.57 -15.78
CA ASP A 302 12.59 12.93 -15.24
C ASP A 302 12.34 12.89 -13.72
N LEU A 303 13.23 13.50 -12.94
CA LEU A 303 13.09 13.59 -11.48
C LEU A 303 11.83 14.35 -11.04
N GLU A 304 11.23 15.13 -11.93
CA GLU A 304 9.94 15.77 -11.69
C GLU A 304 8.80 14.74 -11.51
N ASP A 305 8.93 13.55 -12.10
CA ASP A 305 7.97 12.45 -12.03
C ASP A 305 8.40 11.35 -11.04
N VAL A 306 9.36 11.67 -10.16
CA VAL A 306 9.89 10.73 -9.16
C VAL A 306 9.52 11.20 -7.74
N ALA A 307 9.14 10.25 -6.91
CA ALA A 307 9.05 10.35 -5.45
C ALA A 307 9.93 9.28 -4.81
N VAL A 308 10.22 9.39 -3.52
CA VAL A 308 11.00 8.41 -2.78
C VAL A 308 10.27 7.95 -1.51
N SER A 309 10.53 6.71 -1.12
CA SER A 309 9.94 6.08 0.07
C SER A 309 10.88 5.00 0.64
N PRO A 310 10.60 4.43 1.81
CA PRO A 310 11.08 3.09 2.12
C PRO A 310 10.56 2.08 1.08
N SER A 311 11.25 0.97 0.88
CA SER A 311 10.88 -0.03 -0.15
C SER A 311 9.62 -0.84 0.23
N ALA A 312 9.24 -0.83 1.50
CA ALA A 312 8.05 -1.50 2.04
C ALA A 312 7.51 -0.77 3.27
N GLY A 313 6.35 -1.20 3.77
CA GLY A 313 5.86 -0.79 5.07
C GLY A 313 6.70 -1.35 6.23
N PHE A 314 6.74 -0.65 7.35
CA PHE A 314 7.54 -1.05 8.52
C PHE A 314 6.92 -2.21 9.31
N SER A 315 5.61 -2.40 9.22
CA SER A 315 4.89 -3.46 9.93
C SER A 315 3.57 -3.80 9.21
N ALA A 316 3.68 -4.44 8.05
CA ALA A 316 2.51 -4.85 7.26
C ALA A 316 1.57 -5.81 8.01
N VAL A 317 2.09 -6.54 8.99
CA VAL A 317 1.34 -7.41 9.90
C VAL A 317 1.54 -6.93 11.33
N ALA A 318 0.43 -6.78 12.07
CA ALA A 318 0.45 -6.34 13.45
C ALA A 318 1.35 -7.25 14.31
N GLY A 319 2.26 -6.63 15.07
CA GLY A 319 3.21 -7.35 15.91
C GLY A 319 4.38 -8.02 15.20
N ARG A 320 4.48 -7.88 13.86
CA ARG A 320 5.61 -8.39 13.07
C ARG A 320 6.38 -7.23 12.47
N ALA A 321 7.31 -6.66 13.21
CA ALA A 321 8.25 -5.66 12.74
C ALA A 321 9.68 -6.19 12.81
N ALA A 322 10.48 -5.93 11.79
CA ALA A 322 11.88 -6.38 11.73
C ALA A 322 12.80 -5.47 12.56
N ILE A 323 12.42 -4.20 12.78
CA ILE A 323 13.20 -3.17 13.47
C ILE A 323 12.38 -2.50 14.57
N GLY A 324 13.02 -1.66 15.37
CA GLY A 324 12.37 -0.89 16.44
C GLY A 324 11.78 0.45 15.95
N GLY A 325 10.92 1.07 16.78
CA GLY A 325 10.28 2.36 16.43
C GLY A 325 11.30 3.50 16.26
N GLU A 326 12.42 3.49 16.97
CA GLU A 326 13.45 4.51 16.79
C GLU A 326 14.20 4.32 15.45
N ASP A 327 14.46 3.08 15.05
CA ASP A 327 15.06 2.79 13.73
C ASP A 327 14.09 3.17 12.60
N GLN A 328 12.79 2.87 12.73
CA GLN A 328 11.78 3.37 11.82
C GLN A 328 11.87 4.89 11.66
N ARG A 329 11.95 5.62 12.78
CA ARG A 329 12.07 7.08 12.75
C ARG A 329 13.35 7.53 12.02
N ARG A 330 14.49 6.88 12.30
CA ARG A 330 15.77 7.15 11.61
C ARG A 330 15.70 6.90 10.11
N LYS A 331 15.05 5.80 9.69
CA LYS A 331 14.83 5.46 8.29
C LYS A 331 13.97 6.50 7.57
N LEU A 332 12.88 6.98 8.20
CA LEU A 332 12.04 8.04 7.64
C LEU A 332 12.78 9.39 7.53
N VAL A 333 13.61 9.74 8.52
CA VAL A 333 14.51 10.90 8.44
C VAL A 333 15.48 10.74 7.27
N HIS A 334 15.97 9.51 7.06
CA HIS A 334 16.92 9.22 5.98
C HIS A 334 16.28 9.43 4.59
N VAL A 335 15.06 8.96 4.39
CA VAL A 335 14.28 9.22 3.16
C VAL A 335 14.11 10.72 2.93
N GLU A 336 13.75 11.48 3.98
CA GLU A 336 13.60 12.95 3.89
C GLU A 336 14.93 13.64 3.53
N THR A 337 16.05 13.19 4.13
CA THR A 337 17.37 13.72 3.84
C THR A 337 17.76 13.51 2.37
N ILE A 338 17.55 12.29 1.85
CA ILE A 338 17.81 11.98 0.42
C ILE A 338 16.93 12.84 -0.49
N ALA A 339 15.63 12.98 -0.16
CA ALA A 339 14.74 13.82 -0.93
C ALA A 339 15.23 15.29 -1.00
N ARG A 340 15.68 15.85 0.12
CA ARG A 340 16.27 17.21 0.13
C ARG A 340 17.55 17.31 -0.68
N MET A 341 18.35 16.27 -0.74
CA MET A 341 19.56 16.27 -1.57
C MET A 341 19.20 16.22 -3.06
N ALA A 342 18.17 15.45 -3.43
CA ALA A 342 17.74 15.31 -4.82
C ALA A 342 17.02 16.56 -5.36
N TRP A 343 16.15 17.18 -4.56
CA TRP A 343 15.28 18.30 -5.02
C TRP A 343 15.51 19.62 -4.31
N GLY A 344 16.39 19.70 -3.33
CA GLY A 344 16.68 20.94 -2.60
C GLY A 344 15.46 21.49 -1.87
N ASN A 345 15.12 22.75 -2.14
CA ASN A 345 13.96 23.43 -1.55
C ASN A 345 12.67 23.32 -2.41
N GLU A 346 12.69 22.52 -3.47
CA GLU A 346 11.54 22.31 -4.38
C GLU A 346 10.65 21.12 -3.96
N LEU A 347 10.66 20.78 -2.67
CA LEU A 347 9.89 19.69 -2.06
C LEU A 347 8.44 20.12 -1.79
#